data_8d7d46bcf3a947d8defffd10c323fb2a
#
_entry.id   8d7d46bcf3a947d8defffd10c323fb2a
#
_cell.length_a   1.000
_cell.length_b   1.000
_cell.length_c   1.000
_cell.angle_alpha   90.00
_cell.angle_beta   90.00
_cell.angle_gamma   90.00
#
_symmetry.space_group_name_H-M   'P 1'
#
loop_
_entity.id
_entity.type
_entity.pdbx_description
1 polymer ?
#
loop_
_entity_poly.entity_id
_entity_poly.type
_entity_poly.pdbx_seq_one_letter_code
_entity_poly.pdbx_strand_id
1 'polypeptide(L)'
;MQKIAFIWDLDGTLLDSYEAILSGIEETFAQFSIPYDKEKVREFILKYSVQDLLVQVAEERKLDAEVLNQVRAQSLSEKNAQVVLMPGAREVLAWADQAGIQQFIYTHKGDNAFTILRDLGLESYFTEILTSQSGLERKPNPEAANYLLDKYQLDPRATYYIGDRTLDVEFAQNSGIQSINFLESSFEGNHMIQVLADIPHFFESK
;
A
#
# COMPACT_ATOMS: atom_id res chain seq x y z
N MET A 1 -11.88 -26.98 -2.46
CA MET A 1 -11.06 -26.12 -1.57
C MET A 1 -11.47 -24.69 -1.81
N GLN A 2 -11.69 -23.92 -0.75
CA GLN A 2 -11.96 -22.47 -0.82
C GLN A 2 -10.70 -21.78 -1.39
N LYS A 3 -10.85 -20.99 -2.46
CA LYS A 3 -9.71 -20.27 -3.04
C LYS A 3 -9.35 -19.12 -2.14
N ILE A 4 -8.14 -19.12 -1.61
CA ILE A 4 -7.59 -18.00 -0.85
C ILE A 4 -7.14 -16.91 -1.83
N ALA A 5 -7.34 -15.65 -1.44
CA ALA A 5 -6.86 -14.49 -2.19
C ALA A 5 -6.16 -13.49 -1.27
N PHE A 6 -5.09 -12.89 -1.77
CA PHE A 6 -4.35 -11.82 -1.11
C PHE A 6 -4.46 -10.53 -1.91
N ILE A 7 -4.77 -9.44 -1.23
CA ILE A 7 -4.70 -8.08 -1.77
C ILE A 7 -3.62 -7.36 -0.97
N TRP A 8 -2.55 -6.95 -1.64
CA TRP A 8 -1.38 -6.36 -1.02
C TRP A 8 -1.39 -4.83 -1.12
N ASP A 9 -1.03 -4.14 -0.04
CA ASP A 9 -0.48 -2.80 -0.15
C ASP A 9 0.97 -2.87 -0.66
N LEU A 10 1.54 -1.74 -1.05
CA LEU A 10 2.91 -1.65 -1.53
C LEU A 10 3.84 -0.96 -0.55
N ASP A 11 3.62 0.34 -0.33
CA ASP A 11 4.54 1.19 0.44
C ASP A 11 4.49 0.82 1.93
N GLY A 12 5.62 0.35 2.49
CA GLY A 12 5.70 -0.13 3.87
C GLY A 12 5.30 -1.60 4.06
N THR A 13 4.74 -2.26 3.04
CA THR A 13 4.32 -3.65 3.09
C THR A 13 5.21 -4.55 2.24
N LEU A 14 5.21 -4.39 0.92
CA LEU A 14 6.11 -5.11 0.02
C LEU A 14 7.36 -4.29 -0.33
N LEU A 15 7.26 -2.95 -0.26
CA LEU A 15 8.32 -2.01 -0.62
C LEU A 15 8.78 -1.21 0.60
N ASP A 16 10.09 -1.21 0.85
CA ASP A 16 10.74 -0.25 1.74
C ASP A 16 10.94 1.07 0.98
N SER A 17 9.92 1.92 1.02
CA SER A 17 9.80 3.12 0.21
C SER A 17 9.66 4.40 1.02
N TYR A 18 9.49 4.34 2.35
CA TYR A 18 9.23 5.53 3.15
C TYR A 18 10.34 6.56 3.09
N GLU A 19 11.62 6.16 3.04
CA GLU A 19 12.72 7.10 2.92
C GLU A 19 12.70 7.83 1.56
N ALA A 20 12.38 7.14 0.47
CA ALA A 20 12.22 7.76 -0.85
C ALA A 20 11.02 8.73 -0.88
N ILE A 21 9.91 8.36 -0.24
CA ILE A 21 8.71 9.21 -0.11
C ILE A 21 9.04 10.49 0.67
N LEU A 22 9.69 10.36 1.83
CA LEU A 22 10.07 11.48 2.68
C LEU A 22 11.06 12.42 1.96
N SER A 23 12.05 11.88 1.26
CA SER A 23 12.98 12.66 0.45
C SER A 23 12.27 13.41 -0.69
N GLY A 24 11.29 12.79 -1.35
CA GLY A 24 10.49 13.46 -2.37
C GLY A 24 9.64 14.61 -1.82
N ILE A 25 9.10 14.46 -0.60
CA ILE A 25 8.37 15.54 0.09
C ILE A 25 9.32 16.67 0.48
N GLU A 26 10.50 16.35 1.03
CA GLU A 26 11.52 17.32 1.42
C GLU A 26 11.95 18.20 0.23
N GLU A 27 12.25 17.59 -0.91
CA GLU A 27 12.60 18.32 -2.12
C GLU A 27 11.46 19.20 -2.63
N THR A 28 10.23 18.69 -2.58
CA THR A 28 9.05 19.46 -2.95
C THR A 28 8.90 20.68 -2.02
N PHE A 29 8.96 20.46 -0.72
CA PHE A 29 8.84 21.56 0.25
C PHE A 29 9.95 22.59 0.09
N ALA A 30 11.19 22.17 -0.20
CA ALA A 30 12.29 23.07 -0.47
C ALA A 30 12.03 23.99 -1.69
N GLN A 31 11.47 23.45 -2.78
CA GLN A 31 11.13 24.25 -3.97
C GLN A 31 10.10 25.35 -3.69
N PHE A 32 9.18 25.12 -2.76
CA PHE A 32 8.14 26.09 -2.38
C PHE A 32 8.47 26.87 -1.10
N SER A 33 9.70 26.77 -0.58
CA SER A 33 10.14 27.39 0.68
C SER A 33 9.24 27.01 1.87
N ILE A 34 8.75 25.79 1.91
CA ILE A 34 7.96 25.21 2.98
C ILE A 34 8.92 24.59 4.01
N PRO A 35 8.80 24.89 5.32
CA PRO A 35 9.60 24.24 6.35
C PRO A 35 9.35 22.73 6.36
N TYR A 36 10.41 21.94 6.49
CA TYR A 36 10.36 20.49 6.56
C TYR A 36 10.87 19.98 7.91
N ASP A 37 10.07 19.14 8.54
CA ASP A 37 10.41 18.40 9.75
C ASP A 37 10.12 16.92 9.48
N LYS A 38 11.18 16.14 9.28
CA LYS A 38 11.08 14.74 8.82
C LYS A 38 10.18 13.89 9.73
N GLU A 39 10.35 14.01 11.06
CA GLU A 39 9.61 13.18 12.00
C GLU A 39 8.11 13.52 11.99
N LYS A 40 7.76 14.80 11.99
CA LYS A 40 6.36 15.24 11.92
C LYS A 40 5.70 14.85 10.61
N VAL A 41 6.43 15.00 9.50
CA VAL A 41 5.94 14.58 8.18
C VAL A 41 5.72 13.07 8.16
N ARG A 42 6.66 12.29 8.69
CA ARG A 42 6.54 10.83 8.77
C ARG A 42 5.35 10.42 9.62
N GLU A 43 5.20 10.94 10.82
CA GLU A 43 4.04 10.67 11.69
C GLU A 43 2.71 10.99 10.99
N PHE A 44 2.67 12.13 10.30
CA PHE A 44 1.47 12.54 9.58
C PHE A 44 1.09 11.58 8.45
N ILE A 45 2.05 11.23 7.57
CA ILE A 45 1.76 10.37 6.42
C ILE A 45 1.45 8.93 6.79
N LEU A 46 1.98 8.43 7.92
CA LEU A 46 1.63 7.12 8.47
C LEU A 46 0.20 7.10 9.03
N LYS A 47 -0.21 8.18 9.67
CA LYS A 47 -1.54 8.30 10.28
C LYS A 47 -2.64 8.62 9.26
N TYR A 48 -2.35 9.49 8.31
CA TYR A 48 -3.28 9.95 7.28
C TYR A 48 -2.82 9.49 5.89
N SER A 49 -2.36 10.42 5.05
CA SER A 49 -1.72 10.09 3.77
C SER A 49 -0.81 11.22 3.30
N VAL A 50 0.01 10.95 2.27
CA VAL A 50 0.78 12.00 1.59
C VAL A 50 -0.16 13.00 0.92
N GLN A 51 -1.27 12.56 0.36
CA GLN A 51 -2.26 13.45 -0.26
C GLN A 51 -2.86 14.41 0.75
N ASP A 52 -3.26 13.93 1.93
CA ASP A 52 -3.81 14.78 3.00
C ASP A 52 -2.80 15.81 3.48
N LEU A 53 -1.51 15.42 3.60
CA LEU A 53 -0.43 16.36 3.92
C LEU A 53 -0.32 17.48 2.89
N LEU A 54 -0.32 17.13 1.60
CA LEU A 54 -0.18 18.13 0.53
C LEU A 54 -1.39 19.07 0.47
N VAL A 55 -2.59 18.55 0.67
CA VAL A 55 -3.82 19.35 0.75
C VAL A 55 -3.76 20.32 1.93
N GLN A 56 -3.44 19.83 3.13
CA GLN A 56 -3.32 20.69 4.31
C GLN A 56 -2.28 21.81 4.11
N VAL A 57 -1.09 21.46 3.63
CA VAL A 57 -0.02 22.44 3.39
C VAL A 57 -0.41 23.43 2.29
N ALA A 58 -1.10 23.00 1.25
CA ALA A 58 -1.58 23.86 0.18
C ALA A 58 -2.58 24.90 0.73
N GLU A 59 -3.54 24.49 1.56
CA GLU A 59 -4.49 25.39 2.21
C GLU A 59 -3.79 26.42 3.11
N GLU A 60 -2.88 25.96 3.99
CA GLU A 60 -2.13 26.83 4.91
C GLU A 60 -1.26 27.87 4.19
N ARG A 61 -0.70 27.50 3.04
CA ARG A 61 0.23 28.34 2.26
C ARG A 61 -0.39 29.05 1.07
N LYS A 62 -1.68 28.82 0.80
CA LYS A 62 -2.41 29.32 -0.38
C LYS A 62 -1.75 28.88 -1.70
N LEU A 63 -1.35 27.62 -1.75
CA LEU A 63 -0.78 26.95 -2.92
C LEU A 63 -1.81 26.02 -3.54
N ASP A 64 -1.51 25.52 -4.73
CA ASP A 64 -2.31 24.48 -5.37
C ASP A 64 -1.77 23.09 -4.97
N ALA A 65 -2.63 22.28 -4.37
CA ALA A 65 -2.27 20.92 -3.94
C ALA A 65 -1.88 20.01 -5.11
N GLU A 66 -2.50 20.20 -6.27
CA GLU A 66 -2.18 19.42 -7.47
C GLU A 66 -0.78 19.75 -7.98
N VAL A 67 -0.39 21.02 -7.97
CA VAL A 67 0.98 21.44 -8.32
C VAL A 67 2.00 20.83 -7.36
N LEU A 68 1.74 20.86 -6.05
CA LEU A 68 2.63 20.21 -5.07
C LEU A 68 2.75 18.70 -5.34
N ASN A 69 1.63 18.05 -5.66
CA ASN A 69 1.61 16.61 -5.95
C ASN A 69 2.37 16.27 -7.25
N GLN A 70 2.26 17.10 -8.29
CA GLN A 70 2.99 16.91 -9.55
C GLN A 70 4.50 17.02 -9.35
N VAL A 71 4.97 18.07 -8.63
CA VAL A 71 6.39 18.23 -8.31
C VAL A 71 6.91 17.05 -7.49
N ARG A 72 6.16 16.62 -6.48
CA ARG A 72 6.51 15.44 -5.67
C ARG A 72 6.56 14.17 -6.51
N ALA A 73 5.59 13.96 -7.40
CA ALA A 73 5.55 12.77 -8.24
C ALA A 73 6.75 12.70 -9.18
N GLN A 74 7.17 13.84 -9.73
CA GLN A 74 8.37 13.93 -10.55
C GLN A 74 9.63 13.60 -9.73
N SER A 75 9.83 14.22 -8.58
CA SER A 75 10.96 13.94 -7.68
C SER A 75 10.99 12.46 -7.25
N LEU A 76 9.82 11.89 -6.94
CA LEU A 76 9.73 10.48 -6.55
C LEU A 76 10.06 9.53 -7.71
N SER A 77 9.68 9.86 -8.95
CA SER A 77 9.97 9.03 -10.12
C SER A 77 11.47 8.88 -10.37
N GLU A 78 12.24 9.93 -10.08
CA GLU A 78 13.70 9.91 -10.17
C GLU A 78 14.36 9.02 -9.09
N LYS A 79 13.60 8.70 -8.02
CA LYS A 79 14.05 7.88 -6.89
C LYS A 79 13.53 6.44 -6.91
N ASN A 80 12.79 6.04 -7.95
CA ASN A 80 12.27 4.67 -8.05
C ASN A 80 13.37 3.61 -7.90
N ALA A 81 14.57 3.87 -8.38
CA ALA A 81 15.73 2.98 -8.23
C ALA A 81 16.24 2.82 -6.79
N GLN A 82 15.80 3.67 -5.86
CA GLN A 82 16.16 3.59 -4.43
C GLN A 82 15.14 2.76 -3.63
N VAL A 83 13.99 2.44 -4.22
CA VAL A 83 12.98 1.60 -3.59
C VAL A 83 13.46 0.15 -3.61
N VAL A 84 13.51 -0.48 -2.45
CA VAL A 84 13.91 -1.88 -2.29
C VAL A 84 12.75 -2.69 -1.72
N LEU A 85 12.89 -4.01 -1.75
CA LEU A 85 11.88 -4.90 -1.16
C LEU A 85 11.98 -4.89 0.37
N MET A 86 10.82 -4.98 1.01
CA MET A 86 10.77 -5.35 2.42
C MET A 86 11.36 -6.76 2.60
N PRO A 87 12.03 -7.02 3.73
CA PRO A 87 12.56 -8.35 4.03
C PRO A 87 11.47 -9.43 3.95
N GLY A 88 11.72 -10.50 3.19
CA GLY A 88 10.78 -11.60 3.00
C GLY A 88 9.67 -11.36 1.96
N ALA A 89 9.63 -10.20 1.31
CA ALA A 89 8.57 -9.88 0.35
C ALA A 89 8.59 -10.84 -0.87
N ARG A 90 9.73 -11.09 -1.44
CA ARG A 90 9.85 -12.01 -2.59
C ARG A 90 9.50 -13.43 -2.22
N GLU A 91 9.96 -13.87 -1.07
CA GLU A 91 9.76 -15.22 -0.54
C GLU A 91 8.27 -15.49 -0.28
N VAL A 92 7.56 -14.56 0.35
CA VAL A 92 6.14 -14.73 0.64
C VAL A 92 5.27 -14.69 -0.63
N LEU A 93 5.63 -13.82 -1.61
CA LEU A 93 4.93 -13.79 -2.91
C LEU A 93 5.12 -15.11 -3.67
N ALA A 94 6.35 -15.64 -3.69
CA ALA A 94 6.66 -16.92 -4.33
C ALA A 94 5.96 -18.10 -3.63
N TRP A 95 5.92 -18.09 -2.30
CA TRP A 95 5.17 -19.09 -1.53
C TRP A 95 3.67 -19.03 -1.85
N ALA A 96 3.08 -17.84 -1.87
CA ALA A 96 1.66 -17.66 -2.17
C ALA A 96 1.31 -18.16 -3.59
N ASP A 97 2.16 -17.88 -4.57
CA ASP A 97 2.02 -18.36 -5.94
C ASP A 97 2.07 -19.91 -6.00
N GLN A 98 3.06 -20.53 -5.36
CA GLN A 98 3.19 -21.99 -5.28
C GLN A 98 2.01 -22.66 -4.54
N ALA A 99 1.43 -21.96 -3.54
CA ALA A 99 0.24 -22.43 -2.83
C ALA A 99 -1.06 -22.25 -3.64
N GLY A 100 -1.00 -21.62 -4.83
CA GLY A 100 -2.16 -21.34 -5.67
C GLY A 100 -3.05 -20.22 -5.12
N ILE A 101 -2.52 -19.36 -4.28
CA ILE A 101 -3.20 -18.18 -3.73
C ILE A 101 -3.23 -17.10 -4.82
N GLN A 102 -4.41 -16.59 -5.13
CA GLN A 102 -4.57 -15.54 -6.11
C GLN A 102 -4.14 -14.20 -5.50
N GLN A 103 -3.26 -13.46 -6.20
CA GLN A 103 -2.64 -12.26 -5.66
C GLN A 103 -3.02 -11.03 -6.45
N PHE A 104 -3.30 -9.93 -5.73
CA PHE A 104 -3.68 -8.62 -6.24
C PHE A 104 -2.89 -7.54 -5.52
N ILE A 105 -2.83 -6.35 -6.12
CA ILE A 105 -2.37 -5.14 -5.44
C ILE A 105 -3.50 -4.13 -5.40
N TYR A 106 -3.66 -3.46 -4.26
CA TYR A 106 -4.38 -2.20 -4.16
C TYR A 106 -3.58 -1.21 -3.31
N THR A 107 -3.08 -0.15 -3.96
CA THR A 107 -2.19 0.84 -3.36
C THR A 107 -2.64 2.27 -3.63
N HIS A 108 -2.29 3.18 -2.73
CA HIS A 108 -2.43 4.63 -2.97
C HIS A 108 -1.28 5.21 -3.81
N LYS A 109 -0.30 4.39 -4.19
CA LYS A 109 0.75 4.77 -5.13
C LYS A 109 0.16 5.00 -6.52
N GLY A 110 0.74 5.92 -7.28
CA GLY A 110 0.38 6.15 -8.68
C GLY A 110 0.92 5.07 -9.62
N ASP A 111 0.76 5.27 -10.93
CA ASP A 111 1.13 4.28 -11.97
C ASP A 111 2.63 4.01 -12.07
N ASN A 112 3.50 4.78 -11.39
CA ASN A 112 4.89 4.40 -11.20
C ASN A 112 5.05 3.07 -10.44
N ALA A 113 4.00 2.58 -9.77
CA ALA A 113 3.95 1.24 -9.18
C ALA A 113 4.27 0.16 -10.22
N PHE A 114 3.72 0.25 -11.43
CA PHE A 114 3.98 -0.72 -12.52
C PHE A 114 5.47 -0.78 -12.89
N THR A 115 6.12 0.38 -13.00
CA THR A 115 7.56 0.44 -13.30
C THR A 115 8.39 -0.20 -12.18
N ILE A 116 8.11 0.16 -10.92
CA ILE A 116 8.80 -0.41 -9.76
C ILE A 116 8.63 -1.93 -9.70
N LEU A 117 7.41 -2.43 -9.85
CA LEU A 117 7.13 -3.88 -9.80
C LEU A 117 7.82 -4.64 -10.93
N ARG A 118 7.88 -4.06 -12.13
CA ARG A 118 8.60 -4.63 -13.28
C ARG A 118 10.09 -4.67 -13.03
N ASP A 119 10.69 -3.57 -12.59
CA ASP A 119 12.13 -3.45 -12.34
C ASP A 119 12.59 -4.40 -11.22
N LEU A 120 11.70 -4.64 -10.23
CA LEU A 120 11.93 -5.61 -9.17
C LEU A 120 11.57 -7.06 -9.58
N GLY A 121 11.02 -7.27 -10.77
CA GLY A 121 10.64 -8.61 -11.25
C GLY A 121 9.48 -9.23 -10.46
N LEU A 122 8.52 -8.42 -10.00
CA LEU A 122 7.37 -8.87 -9.19
C LEU A 122 6.04 -8.85 -9.94
N GLU A 123 5.95 -8.16 -11.08
CA GLU A 123 4.69 -7.91 -11.80
C GLU A 123 3.92 -9.22 -12.08
N SER A 124 4.63 -10.31 -12.40
CA SER A 124 4.05 -11.61 -12.75
C SER A 124 3.35 -12.33 -11.61
N TYR A 125 3.56 -11.93 -10.35
CA TYR A 125 2.85 -12.52 -9.21
C TYR A 125 1.39 -12.05 -9.11
N PHE A 126 1.03 -10.94 -9.75
CA PHE A 126 -0.25 -10.29 -9.52
C PHE A 126 -1.22 -10.46 -10.69
N THR A 127 -2.44 -10.89 -10.38
CA THR A 127 -3.53 -11.01 -11.33
C THR A 127 -4.02 -9.65 -11.81
N GLU A 128 -4.09 -8.68 -10.89
CA GLU A 128 -4.45 -7.28 -11.16
C GLU A 128 -3.78 -6.34 -10.17
N ILE A 129 -3.43 -5.16 -10.66
CA ILE A 129 -2.80 -4.09 -9.89
C ILE A 129 -3.69 -2.86 -9.97
N LEU A 130 -4.23 -2.43 -8.82
CA LEU A 130 -5.02 -1.22 -8.66
C LEU A 130 -4.16 -0.15 -8.00
N THR A 131 -4.08 1.01 -8.67
CA THR A 131 -3.33 2.18 -8.21
C THR A 131 -4.28 3.33 -7.85
N SER A 132 -3.74 4.45 -7.37
CA SER A 132 -4.52 5.67 -7.14
C SER A 132 -5.17 6.24 -8.42
N GLN A 133 -4.79 5.75 -9.60
CA GLN A 133 -5.31 6.18 -10.91
C GLN A 133 -6.32 5.18 -11.49
N SER A 134 -6.67 4.13 -10.76
CA SER A 134 -7.65 3.12 -11.21
C SER A 134 -9.11 3.61 -11.19
N GLY A 135 -9.36 4.87 -10.77
CA GLY A 135 -10.70 5.46 -10.76
C GLY A 135 -11.60 4.95 -9.64
N LEU A 136 -11.02 4.37 -8.59
CA LEU A 136 -11.70 3.84 -7.42
C LEU A 136 -11.46 4.74 -6.21
N GLU A 137 -12.43 4.80 -5.31
CA GLU A 137 -12.32 5.54 -4.05
C GLU A 137 -11.16 5.02 -3.20
N ARG A 138 -10.50 5.95 -2.49
CA ARG A 138 -9.32 5.63 -1.67
C ARG A 138 -9.70 4.85 -0.41
N LYS A 139 -8.77 4.04 0.11
CA LYS A 139 -8.89 3.43 1.44
C LYS A 139 -9.22 4.52 2.48
N PRO A 140 -10.09 4.26 3.44
CA PRO A 140 -10.69 2.97 3.82
C PRO A 140 -12.03 2.66 3.12
N ASN A 141 -12.37 3.32 2.00
CA ASN A 141 -13.57 2.99 1.22
C ASN A 141 -13.44 1.58 0.64
N PRO A 142 -14.46 0.70 0.77
CA PRO A 142 -14.39 -0.71 0.36
C PRO A 142 -14.49 -0.94 -1.16
N GLU A 143 -14.65 0.10 -1.98
CA GLU A 143 -14.96 -0.03 -3.40
C GLU A 143 -13.95 -0.90 -4.15
N ALA A 144 -12.65 -0.72 -3.92
CA ALA A 144 -11.62 -1.50 -4.59
C ALA A 144 -11.66 -3.00 -4.22
N ALA A 145 -11.91 -3.32 -2.95
CA ALA A 145 -12.08 -4.71 -2.54
C ALA A 145 -13.34 -5.31 -3.16
N ASN A 146 -14.47 -4.60 -3.12
CA ASN A 146 -15.73 -5.04 -3.73
C ASN A 146 -15.57 -5.30 -5.23
N TYR A 147 -14.87 -4.41 -5.93
CA TYR A 147 -14.54 -4.59 -7.35
C TYR A 147 -13.78 -5.91 -7.60
N LEU A 148 -12.73 -6.20 -6.80
CA LEU A 148 -11.95 -7.43 -6.95
C LEU A 148 -12.78 -8.67 -6.57
N LEU A 149 -13.54 -8.60 -5.47
CA LEU A 149 -14.41 -9.69 -5.00
C LEU A 149 -15.42 -10.07 -6.10
N ASP A 150 -16.09 -9.09 -6.68
CA ASP A 150 -17.10 -9.31 -7.71
C ASP A 150 -16.48 -9.80 -9.03
N LYS A 151 -15.43 -9.15 -9.50
CA LYS A 151 -14.78 -9.48 -10.78
C LYS A 151 -14.19 -10.88 -10.81
N TYR A 152 -13.57 -11.29 -9.72
CA TYR A 152 -12.86 -12.56 -9.63
C TYR A 152 -13.62 -13.63 -8.83
N GLN A 153 -14.85 -13.33 -8.40
CA GLN A 153 -15.73 -14.24 -7.63
C GLN A 153 -15.01 -14.78 -6.39
N LEU A 154 -14.35 -13.88 -5.64
CA LEU A 154 -13.61 -14.23 -4.44
C LEU A 154 -14.55 -14.40 -3.24
N ASP A 155 -14.22 -15.30 -2.31
CA ASP A 155 -14.91 -15.40 -1.03
C ASP A 155 -14.33 -14.37 -0.04
N PRO A 156 -15.13 -13.42 0.48
CA PRO A 156 -14.63 -12.44 1.45
C PRO A 156 -13.99 -13.07 2.68
N ARG A 157 -14.48 -14.24 3.13
CA ARG A 157 -13.94 -14.97 4.30
C ARG A 157 -12.59 -15.62 4.05
N ALA A 158 -12.19 -15.77 2.77
CA ALA A 158 -10.90 -16.31 2.34
C ALA A 158 -10.06 -15.26 1.60
N THR A 159 -10.46 -14.00 1.65
CA THR A 159 -9.71 -12.88 1.08
C THR A 159 -9.09 -12.06 2.19
N TYR A 160 -7.81 -11.76 2.05
CA TYR A 160 -7.01 -11.04 3.04
C TYR A 160 -6.41 -9.79 2.43
N TYR A 161 -6.58 -8.66 3.11
CA TYR A 161 -5.80 -7.45 2.79
C TYR A 161 -4.55 -7.40 3.66
N ILE A 162 -3.39 -7.24 3.04
CA ILE A 162 -2.10 -7.21 3.73
C ILE A 162 -1.54 -5.79 3.65
N GLY A 163 -1.29 -5.17 4.82
CA GLY A 163 -0.82 -3.80 4.92
C GLY A 163 -0.06 -3.50 6.19
N ASP A 164 0.41 -2.25 6.33
CA ASP A 164 1.25 -1.81 7.44
C ASP A 164 0.61 -0.70 8.31
N ARG A 165 -0.56 -0.18 7.89
CA ARG A 165 -1.20 0.96 8.55
C ARG A 165 -2.59 0.62 9.10
N THR A 166 -3.06 1.41 10.07
CA THR A 166 -4.44 1.34 10.58
C THR A 166 -5.47 1.44 9.46
N LEU A 167 -5.20 2.31 8.46
CA LEU A 167 -6.05 2.49 7.28
C LEU A 167 -6.28 1.19 6.50
N ASP A 168 -5.31 0.29 6.47
CA ASP A 168 -5.38 -0.99 5.77
C ASP A 168 -6.27 -1.98 6.53
N VAL A 169 -6.20 -1.95 7.87
CA VAL A 169 -7.11 -2.72 8.73
C VAL A 169 -8.55 -2.22 8.58
N GLU A 170 -8.75 -0.90 8.60
CA GLU A 170 -10.07 -0.28 8.40
C GLU A 170 -10.65 -0.62 7.01
N PHE A 171 -9.80 -0.61 5.98
CA PHE A 171 -10.19 -1.01 4.63
C PHE A 171 -10.68 -2.47 4.60
N ALA A 172 -9.94 -3.39 5.21
CA ALA A 172 -10.34 -4.80 5.29
C ALA A 172 -11.65 -4.96 6.05
N GLN A 173 -11.79 -4.30 7.20
CA GLN A 173 -13.01 -4.32 8.00
C GLN A 173 -14.22 -3.80 7.24
N ASN A 174 -14.10 -2.64 6.59
CA ASN A 174 -15.17 -2.02 5.82
C ASN A 174 -15.58 -2.86 4.59
N SER A 175 -14.63 -3.64 4.06
CA SER A 175 -14.83 -4.54 2.92
C SER A 175 -15.39 -5.91 3.32
N GLY A 176 -15.49 -6.20 4.60
CA GLY A 176 -15.92 -7.52 5.09
C GLY A 176 -14.93 -8.65 4.79
N ILE A 177 -13.66 -8.34 4.54
CA ILE A 177 -12.58 -9.30 4.31
C ILE A 177 -11.67 -9.38 5.54
N GLN A 178 -10.73 -10.33 5.54
CA GLN A 178 -9.74 -10.47 6.60
C GLN A 178 -8.60 -9.48 6.42
N SER A 179 -7.88 -9.18 7.50
CA SER A 179 -6.66 -8.37 7.49
C SER A 179 -5.46 -9.19 7.97
N ILE A 180 -4.30 -9.00 7.35
CA ILE A 180 -2.99 -9.37 7.89
C ILE A 180 -2.20 -8.07 8.00
N ASN A 181 -1.77 -7.69 9.21
CA ASN A 181 -1.17 -6.38 9.42
C ASN A 181 -0.06 -6.43 10.48
N PHE A 182 0.88 -5.50 10.40
CA PHE A 182 1.95 -5.35 11.40
C PHE A 182 1.47 -4.68 12.69
N LEU A 183 0.22 -4.19 12.73
CA LEU A 183 -0.37 -3.51 13.86
C LEU A 183 -1.40 -4.39 14.57
N GLU A 184 -1.46 -4.25 15.91
CA GLU A 184 -2.59 -4.77 16.67
C GLU A 184 -3.88 -4.01 16.33
N SER A 185 -4.99 -4.73 16.31
CA SER A 185 -6.32 -4.15 16.08
C SER A 185 -7.38 -4.90 16.89
N SER A 186 -8.42 -4.19 17.29
CA SER A 186 -9.61 -4.78 17.89
C SER A 186 -10.52 -5.48 16.87
N PHE A 187 -10.24 -5.37 15.59
CA PHE A 187 -10.96 -6.10 14.55
C PHE A 187 -10.62 -7.59 14.62
N GLU A 188 -11.60 -8.45 14.91
CA GLU A 188 -11.39 -9.90 15.05
C GLU A 188 -10.84 -10.57 13.80
N GLY A 189 -11.08 -9.99 12.61
CA GLY A 189 -10.53 -10.43 11.34
C GLY A 189 -9.08 -9.97 11.09
N ASN A 190 -8.42 -9.29 12.04
CA ASN A 190 -7.02 -8.88 11.90
C ASN A 190 -6.07 -9.93 12.47
N HIS A 191 -5.14 -10.39 11.65
CA HIS A 191 -4.05 -11.29 12.00
C HIS A 191 -2.75 -10.49 12.08
N MET A 192 -2.26 -10.23 13.30
CA MET A 192 -1.02 -9.48 13.49
C MET A 192 0.19 -10.33 13.11
N ILE A 193 1.11 -9.75 12.37
CA ILE A 193 2.43 -10.31 12.03
C ILE A 193 3.54 -9.37 12.49
N GLN A 194 4.75 -9.89 12.68
CA GLN A 194 5.94 -9.08 12.92
C GLN A 194 6.77 -8.90 11.65
N VAL A 195 6.80 -9.93 10.82
CA VAL A 195 7.50 -9.97 9.53
C VAL A 195 6.66 -10.69 8.48
N LEU A 196 6.91 -10.42 7.20
CA LEU A 196 6.17 -11.08 6.11
C LEU A 196 6.30 -12.61 6.11
N ALA A 197 7.43 -13.11 6.63
CA ALA A 197 7.67 -14.55 6.76
C ALA A 197 6.73 -15.26 7.74
N ASP A 198 5.96 -14.53 8.55
CA ASP A 198 4.96 -15.10 9.45
C ASP A 198 3.70 -15.56 8.71
N ILE A 199 3.42 -14.97 7.52
CA ILE A 199 2.17 -15.21 6.77
C ILE A 199 1.93 -16.68 6.46
N PRO A 200 2.88 -17.46 5.94
CA PRO A 200 2.67 -18.88 5.66
C PRO A 200 2.16 -19.69 6.85
N HIS A 201 2.61 -19.37 8.06
CA HIS A 201 2.23 -20.12 9.27
C HIS A 201 0.73 -20.08 9.59
N PHE A 202 0.00 -19.04 9.14
CA PHE A 202 -1.46 -18.98 9.29
C PHE A 202 -2.21 -19.97 8.39
N PHE A 203 -1.55 -20.48 7.36
CA PHE A 203 -2.17 -21.32 6.32
C PHE A 203 -1.64 -22.77 6.30
N GLU A 204 -0.49 -23.03 6.91
CA GLU A 204 0.10 -24.38 6.97
C GLU A 204 -0.52 -25.31 8.03
N SER A 205 -1.35 -24.75 8.93
CA SER A 205 -1.90 -25.46 10.10
C SER A 205 -3.34 -25.97 9.89
N LYS A 206 -3.79 -26.14 8.63
CA LYS A 206 -5.16 -26.63 8.36
C LYS A 206 -5.17 -27.91 7.51
#